data_ff4058e160508c2e67bccfa52e3fb40c
#
_entry.id   ff4058e160508c2e67bccfa52e3fb40c
#
_cell.length_a   1.000
_cell.length_b   1.000
_cell.length_c   1.000
_cell.angle_alpha   90.00
_cell.angle_beta   90.00
_cell.angle_gamma   90.00
#
_symmetry.space_group_name_H-M   'P 1'
#
loop_
_entity.id
_entity.type
_entity.pdbx_description
1 polymer ?
#
loop_
_entity_poly.entity_id
_entity_poly.type
_entity_poly.pdbx_seq_one_letter_code
_entity_poly.pdbx_strand_id
1 'polypeptide(L)'
;MKSTVKFQLSLMMFLQFFIWGGWFVTLGTFLGNNLNATGGQIAMAFSTQSWGAIIAPVFIGLIADRFFNAEKILGFLHLLGGGLLYLMSITEDFSVFYPFVFVYMLLYMPTLALVNSVSFNQMKDTTSEFPLIRTFGTVGWIVSGLVISFVFGWDAQDSIADGALSNTFLMVAMASLMLGFFSFSLPKTPPYQQSQNKFSLKNALGWEAVKLLNDRNFLLFFIASILICIPLAFYYQQANPFLVSLKMDNPTAKMSLGQVSEVLFMLLLPLFFARFGLKKTILVGMMAWVIRYLLFAFGDAGEHTYMLIVGILLHGICYDFFFVSGQIYTDFKAGEKVKSAAQGLITLATYGVGMLIGFWIAGKISDTFILSSGAPDWKMIWLIPSFFALLVFVLFSLIFKNEKISYNNEPNTNP
;
A
#
# COMPACT_ATOMS: atom_id res chain seq x y z
N MET A 1 -11.90 14.46 21.47
CA MET A 1 -10.69 15.19 20.98
C MET A 1 -11.01 16.68 20.74
N LYS A 2 -10.05 17.64 21.00
CA LYS A 2 -10.23 19.07 20.66
C LYS A 2 -10.25 19.28 19.15
N SER A 3 -11.06 20.25 18.65
CA SER A 3 -11.18 20.55 17.21
C SER A 3 -9.84 20.83 16.53
N THR A 4 -8.95 21.62 17.19
CA THR A 4 -7.60 21.93 16.68
C THR A 4 -6.75 20.68 16.51
N VAL A 5 -6.78 19.75 17.47
CA VAL A 5 -6.03 18.50 17.39
C VAL A 5 -6.58 17.61 16.26
N LYS A 6 -7.92 17.55 16.14
CA LYS A 6 -8.55 16.81 15.03
C LYS A 6 -8.10 17.32 13.68
N PHE A 7 -8.07 18.65 13.50
CA PHE A 7 -7.57 19.27 12.26
C PHE A 7 -6.09 18.94 12.01
N GLN A 8 -5.24 19.07 13.03
CA GLN A 8 -3.81 18.77 12.92
C GLN A 8 -3.58 17.31 12.47
N LEU A 9 -4.27 16.34 13.09
CA LEU A 9 -4.12 14.93 12.75
C LEU A 9 -4.69 14.62 11.35
N SER A 10 -5.81 15.25 10.97
CA SER A 10 -6.39 15.09 9.63
C SER A 10 -5.46 15.63 8.55
N LEU A 11 -4.87 16.81 8.77
CA LEU A 11 -3.91 17.40 7.82
C LEU A 11 -2.62 16.57 7.73
N MET A 12 -2.12 16.06 8.86
CA MET A 12 -0.99 15.14 8.89
C MET A 12 -1.26 13.89 8.05
N MET A 13 -2.42 13.23 8.24
CA MET A 13 -2.80 12.05 7.47
C MET A 13 -2.98 12.38 5.98
N PHE A 14 -3.61 13.51 5.67
CA PHE A 14 -3.76 13.96 4.29
C PHE A 14 -2.40 14.13 3.60
N LEU A 15 -1.47 14.88 4.20
CA LEU A 15 -0.14 15.13 3.64
C LEU A 15 0.67 13.83 3.53
N GLN A 16 0.62 12.96 4.54
CA GLN A 16 1.31 11.67 4.52
C GLN A 16 0.97 10.85 3.27
N PHE A 17 -0.30 10.71 2.96
CA PHE A 17 -0.74 9.89 1.83
C PHE A 17 -0.79 10.66 0.50
N PHE A 18 -0.92 11.97 0.52
CA PHE A 18 -0.69 12.83 -0.65
C PHE A 18 0.75 12.67 -1.17
N ILE A 19 1.73 12.65 -0.27
CA ILE A 19 3.13 12.42 -0.62
C ILE A 19 3.29 11.06 -1.29
N TRP A 20 2.74 9.99 -0.73
CA TRP A 20 2.90 8.65 -1.30
C TRP A 20 2.18 8.51 -2.64
N GLY A 21 0.90 8.88 -2.72
CA GLY A 21 0.11 8.81 -3.95
C GLY A 21 0.63 9.68 -5.08
N GLY A 22 1.28 10.81 -4.74
CA GLY A 22 1.73 11.80 -5.71
C GLY A 22 2.94 11.41 -6.56
N TRP A 23 3.64 10.33 -6.25
CA TRP A 23 4.75 9.83 -7.06
C TRP A 23 4.71 8.32 -7.31
N PHE A 24 4.20 7.54 -6.35
CA PHE A 24 4.28 6.09 -6.41
C PHE A 24 3.41 5.49 -7.52
N VAL A 25 2.26 6.12 -7.81
CA VAL A 25 1.36 5.68 -8.88
C VAL A 25 2.00 5.85 -10.26
N THR A 26 2.72 6.95 -10.48
CA THR A 26 3.38 7.29 -11.76
C THR A 26 4.80 6.75 -11.86
N LEU A 27 5.33 6.14 -10.80
CA LEU A 27 6.73 5.69 -10.73
C LEU A 27 7.12 4.77 -11.90
N GLY A 28 6.28 3.79 -12.26
CA GLY A 28 6.57 2.86 -13.35
C GLY A 28 6.70 3.58 -14.69
N THR A 29 5.80 4.52 -14.97
CA THR A 29 5.84 5.35 -16.19
C THR A 29 7.05 6.28 -16.19
N PHE A 30 7.34 6.93 -15.07
CA PHE A 30 8.52 7.77 -14.93
C PHE A 30 9.81 6.98 -15.20
N LEU A 31 9.98 5.83 -14.57
CA LEU A 31 11.17 5.01 -14.75
C LEU A 31 11.34 4.56 -16.20
N GLY A 32 10.26 4.13 -16.85
CA GLY A 32 10.31 3.69 -18.25
C GLY A 32 10.55 4.83 -19.24
N ASN A 33 9.89 5.97 -19.07
CA ASN A 33 9.96 7.06 -20.04
C ASN A 33 11.10 8.07 -19.77
N ASN A 34 11.31 8.46 -18.51
CA ASN A 34 12.32 9.46 -18.19
C ASN A 34 13.73 8.85 -18.04
N LEU A 35 13.82 7.63 -17.48
CA LEU A 35 15.11 6.99 -17.17
C LEU A 35 15.42 5.79 -18.07
N ASN A 36 14.54 5.45 -19.02
CA ASN A 36 14.67 4.28 -19.92
C ASN A 36 14.98 2.98 -19.15
N ALA A 37 14.37 2.82 -17.97
CA ALA A 37 14.63 1.69 -17.09
C ALA A 37 14.03 0.39 -17.65
N THR A 38 14.77 -0.71 -17.52
CA THR A 38 14.28 -2.05 -17.82
C THR A 38 13.24 -2.50 -16.80
N GLY A 39 12.43 -3.52 -17.12
CA GLY A 39 11.48 -4.11 -16.16
C GLY A 39 12.14 -4.59 -14.88
N GLY A 40 13.38 -5.15 -14.98
CA GLY A 40 14.18 -5.51 -13.82
C GLY A 40 14.57 -4.30 -12.94
N GLN A 41 14.95 -3.18 -13.54
CA GLN A 41 15.25 -1.93 -12.83
C GLN A 41 14.00 -1.32 -12.18
N ILE A 42 12.86 -1.35 -12.87
CA ILE A 42 11.57 -0.94 -12.32
C ILE A 42 11.22 -1.80 -11.10
N ALA A 43 11.40 -3.13 -11.20
CA ALA A 43 11.21 -4.04 -10.07
C ALA A 43 12.12 -3.71 -8.88
N MET A 44 13.40 -3.38 -9.12
CA MET A 44 14.31 -2.94 -8.07
C MET A 44 13.80 -1.69 -7.35
N ALA A 45 13.34 -0.67 -8.09
CA ALA A 45 12.81 0.56 -7.52
C ALA A 45 11.55 0.32 -6.68
N PHE A 46 10.57 -0.44 -7.17
CA PHE A 46 9.38 -0.80 -6.39
C PHE A 46 9.70 -1.68 -5.17
N SER A 47 10.68 -2.58 -5.29
CA SER A 47 11.12 -3.44 -4.18
C SER A 47 11.66 -2.68 -2.98
N THR A 48 12.06 -1.42 -3.13
CA THR A 48 12.52 -0.56 -2.03
C THR A 48 11.43 -0.35 -0.97
N GLN A 49 10.16 -0.33 -1.36
CA GLN A 49 9.01 -0.34 -0.44
C GLN A 49 9.05 -1.57 0.47
N SER A 50 9.29 -2.74 -0.09
CA SER A 50 9.32 -3.99 0.68
C SER A 50 10.49 -4.02 1.67
N TRP A 51 11.66 -3.56 1.25
CA TRP A 51 12.81 -3.42 2.15
C TRP A 51 12.53 -2.44 3.28
N GLY A 52 11.92 -1.30 2.96
CA GLY A 52 11.47 -0.33 3.95
C GLY A 52 10.49 -0.95 4.95
N ALA A 53 9.49 -1.72 4.48
CA ALA A 53 8.51 -2.38 5.32
C ALA A 53 9.10 -3.45 6.24
N ILE A 54 10.13 -4.18 5.79
CA ILE A 54 10.85 -5.16 6.61
C ILE A 54 11.67 -4.48 7.72
N ILE A 55 12.29 -3.35 7.42
CA ILE A 55 13.21 -2.65 8.33
C ILE A 55 12.46 -1.70 9.28
N ALA A 56 11.32 -1.15 8.87
CA ALA A 56 10.55 -0.16 9.63
C ALA A 56 10.24 -0.57 11.08
N PRO A 57 9.79 -1.80 11.41
CA PRO A 57 9.52 -2.18 12.80
C PRO A 57 10.77 -2.14 13.69
N VAL A 58 11.93 -2.48 13.13
CA VAL A 58 13.22 -2.44 13.84
C VAL A 58 13.60 -0.98 14.14
N PHE A 59 13.44 -0.10 13.15
CA PHE A 59 13.71 1.32 13.31
C PHE A 59 12.82 1.96 14.38
N ILE A 60 11.51 1.70 14.34
CA ILE A 60 10.54 2.23 15.31
C ILE A 60 10.89 1.72 16.71
N GLY A 61 11.05 0.41 16.89
CA GLY A 61 11.34 -0.17 18.22
C GLY A 61 12.68 0.27 18.81
N LEU A 62 13.69 0.57 17.98
CA LEU A 62 15.01 1.02 18.44
C LEU A 62 15.02 2.52 18.77
N ILE A 63 14.35 3.35 18.00
CA ILE A 63 14.51 4.81 18.06
C ILE A 63 13.27 5.49 18.62
N ALA A 64 12.10 5.28 17.97
CA ALA A 64 10.90 6.05 18.29
C ALA A 64 10.33 5.70 19.68
N ASP A 65 10.32 4.41 20.03
CA ASP A 65 9.73 3.96 21.28
C ASP A 65 10.59 4.27 22.51
N ARG A 66 11.83 4.71 22.32
CA ARG A 66 12.80 4.85 23.43
C ARG A 66 13.34 6.24 23.68
N PHE A 67 13.67 6.97 22.62
CA PHE A 67 14.54 8.14 22.78
C PHE A 67 13.89 9.45 22.40
N PHE A 68 12.94 9.46 21.47
CA PHE A 68 12.40 10.70 20.91
C PHE A 68 10.90 10.67 20.80
N ASN A 69 10.28 11.83 20.85
CA ASN A 69 8.87 11.97 20.58
C ASN A 69 8.54 11.61 19.12
N ALA A 70 7.45 10.89 18.92
CA ALA A 70 7.08 10.38 17.59
C ALA A 70 6.87 11.53 16.57
N GLU A 71 6.26 12.65 16.98
CA GLU A 71 6.06 13.80 16.10
C GLU A 71 7.38 14.45 15.65
N LYS A 72 8.42 14.42 16.48
CA LYS A 72 9.73 14.98 16.13
C LYS A 72 10.45 14.10 15.12
N ILE A 73 10.43 12.76 15.35
CA ILE A 73 11.02 11.81 14.40
C ILE A 73 10.31 11.93 13.07
N LEU A 74 8.96 11.97 13.07
CA LEU A 74 8.16 12.18 11.85
C LEU A 74 8.65 13.42 11.10
N GLY A 75 8.84 14.54 11.80
CA GLY A 75 9.35 15.78 11.23
C GLY A 75 10.71 15.61 10.56
N PHE A 76 11.69 15.04 11.27
CA PHE A 76 13.03 14.84 10.73
C PHE A 76 13.04 13.88 9.52
N LEU A 77 12.28 12.79 9.57
CA LEU A 77 12.20 11.83 8.46
C LEU A 77 11.60 12.47 7.20
N HIS A 78 10.57 13.32 7.35
CA HIS A 78 9.98 14.04 6.22
C HIS A 78 10.87 15.16 5.68
N LEU A 79 11.64 15.85 6.50
CA LEU A 79 12.62 16.85 6.05
C LEU A 79 13.73 16.19 5.23
N LEU A 80 14.31 15.10 5.73
CA LEU A 80 15.31 14.32 4.98
C LEU A 80 14.72 13.70 3.72
N GLY A 81 13.51 13.11 3.85
CA GLY A 81 12.77 12.55 2.71
C GLY A 81 12.46 13.58 1.64
N GLY A 82 12.10 14.82 2.02
CA GLY A 82 11.86 15.92 1.09
C GLY A 82 13.11 16.27 0.28
N GLY A 83 14.29 16.28 0.92
CA GLY A 83 15.57 16.45 0.23
C GLY A 83 15.87 15.34 -0.77
N LEU A 84 15.60 14.07 -0.39
CA LEU A 84 15.79 12.94 -1.30
C LEU A 84 14.81 12.97 -2.48
N LEU A 85 13.53 13.32 -2.24
CA LEU A 85 12.54 13.49 -3.31
C LEU A 85 12.95 14.60 -4.29
N TYR A 86 13.51 15.71 -3.79
CA TYR A 86 14.05 16.75 -4.65
C TYR A 86 15.22 16.23 -5.51
N LEU A 87 16.16 15.47 -4.92
CA LEU A 87 17.23 14.85 -5.68
C LEU A 87 16.70 13.87 -6.72
N MET A 88 15.67 13.09 -6.41
CA MET A 88 15.00 12.21 -7.37
C MET A 88 14.36 12.98 -8.53
N SER A 89 13.83 14.19 -8.29
CA SER A 89 13.19 15.02 -9.33
C SER A 89 14.14 15.54 -10.40
N ILE A 90 15.43 15.68 -10.09
CA ILE A 90 16.47 16.21 -11.00
C ILE A 90 17.38 15.11 -11.57
N THR A 91 17.07 13.84 -11.29
CA THR A 91 17.93 12.72 -11.72
C THR A 91 17.52 12.24 -13.11
N GLU A 92 18.50 12.03 -13.97
CA GLU A 92 18.33 11.57 -15.36
C GLU A 92 18.86 10.14 -15.60
N ASP A 93 19.44 9.51 -14.58
CA ASP A 93 20.03 8.17 -14.68
C ASP A 93 19.52 7.26 -13.55
N PHE A 94 19.14 6.02 -13.90
CA PHE A 94 18.63 5.05 -12.94
C PHE A 94 19.64 4.70 -11.84
N SER A 95 20.93 4.63 -12.15
CA SER A 95 21.97 4.25 -11.19
C SER A 95 22.14 5.31 -10.09
N VAL A 96 21.84 6.58 -10.40
CA VAL A 96 21.82 7.69 -9.44
C VAL A 96 20.46 7.77 -8.73
N PHE A 97 19.35 7.50 -9.42
CA PHE A 97 18.00 7.50 -8.85
C PHE A 97 17.81 6.43 -7.80
N TYR A 98 18.29 5.20 -8.07
CA TYR A 98 18.03 4.03 -7.23
C TYR A 98 18.51 4.18 -5.77
N PRO A 99 19.73 4.63 -5.47
CA PRO A 99 20.13 4.90 -4.09
C PRO A 99 19.22 5.90 -3.37
N PHE A 100 18.76 6.95 -4.05
CA PHE A 100 17.88 7.94 -3.44
C PHE A 100 16.51 7.36 -3.08
N VAL A 101 15.87 6.62 -4.00
CA VAL A 101 14.58 5.98 -3.71
C VAL A 101 14.72 4.89 -2.65
N PHE A 102 15.84 4.16 -2.62
CA PHE A 102 16.09 3.15 -1.59
C PHE A 102 16.19 3.77 -0.20
N VAL A 103 17.03 4.80 -0.02
CA VAL A 103 17.16 5.50 1.26
C VAL A 103 15.84 6.21 1.62
N TYR A 104 15.16 6.84 0.64
CA TYR A 104 13.87 7.45 0.86
C TYR A 104 12.85 6.46 1.44
N MET A 105 12.73 5.26 0.88
CA MET A 105 11.79 4.27 1.36
C MET A 105 12.16 3.72 2.75
N LEU A 106 13.43 3.62 3.09
CA LEU A 106 13.87 3.30 4.45
C LEU A 106 13.45 4.37 5.48
N LEU A 107 13.40 5.64 5.07
CA LEU A 107 12.94 6.74 5.91
C LEU A 107 11.42 6.87 5.91
N TYR A 108 10.75 6.63 4.77
CA TYR A 108 9.31 6.84 4.62
C TYR A 108 8.47 5.73 5.28
N MET A 109 8.83 4.45 5.12
CA MET A 109 7.99 3.34 5.63
C MET A 109 7.78 3.39 7.15
N PRO A 110 8.77 3.76 7.99
CA PRO A 110 8.54 3.97 9.42
C PRO A 110 7.53 5.09 9.73
N THR A 111 7.41 6.10 8.86
CA THR A 111 6.48 7.22 9.12
C THR A 111 5.02 6.78 9.13
N LEU A 112 4.66 5.69 8.43
CA LEU A 112 3.31 5.13 8.46
C LEU A 112 2.88 4.66 9.87
N ALA A 113 3.81 4.08 10.61
CA ALA A 113 3.57 3.72 12.01
C ALA A 113 3.58 4.95 12.94
N LEU A 114 4.46 5.93 12.66
CA LEU A 114 4.55 7.15 13.46
C LEU A 114 3.27 8.00 13.38
N VAL A 115 2.68 8.21 12.19
CA VAL A 115 1.42 8.97 12.08
C VAL A 115 0.26 8.29 12.81
N ASN A 116 0.24 6.95 12.83
CA ASN A 116 -0.72 6.20 13.62
C ASN A 116 -0.47 6.38 15.12
N SER A 117 0.78 6.28 15.57
CA SER A 117 1.17 6.48 16.97
C SER A 117 0.83 7.89 17.46
N VAL A 118 1.15 8.93 16.68
CA VAL A 118 0.78 10.32 16.98
C VAL A 118 -0.73 10.46 17.09
N SER A 119 -1.49 9.84 16.20
CA SER A 119 -2.95 9.89 16.21
C SER A 119 -3.54 9.19 17.43
N PHE A 120 -3.14 7.95 17.70
CA PHE A 120 -3.68 7.15 18.80
C PHE A 120 -3.41 7.79 20.19
N ASN A 121 -2.25 8.41 20.36
CA ASN A 121 -1.89 9.07 21.62
C ASN A 121 -2.84 10.23 21.98
N GLN A 122 -3.53 10.82 20.99
CA GLN A 122 -4.44 11.95 21.19
C GLN A 122 -5.92 11.53 21.31
N MET A 123 -6.23 10.24 21.10
CA MET A 123 -7.59 9.72 21.09
C MET A 123 -7.96 9.08 22.43
N LYS A 124 -9.20 9.27 22.85
CA LYS A 124 -9.77 8.56 24.00
C LYS A 124 -10.34 7.20 23.58
N ASP A 125 -10.98 7.16 22.42
CA ASP A 125 -11.51 5.95 21.78
C ASP A 125 -11.02 5.87 20.34
N THR A 126 -10.02 5.04 20.13
CA THR A 126 -9.41 4.85 18.82
C THR A 126 -10.37 4.20 17.83
N THR A 127 -11.32 3.40 18.30
CA THR A 127 -12.27 2.69 17.43
C THR A 127 -13.23 3.64 16.73
N SER A 128 -13.69 4.68 17.43
CA SER A 128 -14.64 5.65 16.88
C SER A 128 -13.96 6.87 16.25
N GLU A 129 -12.81 7.32 16.78
CA GLU A 129 -12.16 8.58 16.35
C GLU A 129 -11.16 8.38 15.20
N PHE A 130 -10.43 7.25 15.17
CA PHE A 130 -9.36 7.02 14.19
C PHE A 130 -9.86 6.86 12.74
N PRO A 131 -10.96 6.13 12.45
CA PRO A 131 -11.41 5.96 11.07
C PRO A 131 -11.63 7.29 10.35
N LEU A 132 -12.18 8.29 11.04
CA LEU A 132 -12.40 9.62 10.48
C LEU A 132 -11.09 10.33 10.12
N ILE A 133 -10.07 10.24 10.99
CA ILE A 133 -8.75 10.81 10.72
C ILE A 133 -8.06 10.05 9.56
N ARG A 134 -8.15 8.73 9.56
CA ARG A 134 -7.53 7.86 8.54
C ARG A 134 -8.11 8.09 7.14
N THR A 135 -9.41 8.42 7.05
CA THR A 135 -10.07 8.76 5.76
C THR A 135 -9.39 9.93 5.05
N PHE A 136 -8.86 10.93 5.79
CA PHE A 136 -8.11 12.03 5.18
C PHE A 136 -6.84 11.54 4.45
N GLY A 137 -6.27 10.41 4.86
CA GLY A 137 -5.19 9.78 4.11
C GLY A 137 -5.64 9.33 2.71
N THR A 138 -6.77 8.62 2.61
CA THR A 138 -7.32 8.22 1.30
C THR A 138 -7.66 9.45 0.44
N VAL A 139 -8.23 10.50 1.05
CA VAL A 139 -8.48 11.78 0.36
C VAL A 139 -7.16 12.39 -0.16
N GLY A 140 -6.09 12.38 0.65
CA GLY A 140 -4.77 12.88 0.22
C GLY A 140 -4.23 12.15 -1.01
N TRP A 141 -4.33 10.82 -1.02
CA TRP A 141 -3.95 10.00 -2.16
C TRP A 141 -4.76 10.34 -3.42
N ILE A 142 -6.10 10.43 -3.30
CA ILE A 142 -6.97 10.80 -4.41
C ILE A 142 -6.62 12.18 -4.94
N VAL A 143 -6.49 13.17 -4.05
CA VAL A 143 -6.20 14.56 -4.44
C VAL A 143 -4.86 14.66 -5.16
N SER A 144 -3.82 13.92 -4.75
CA SER A 144 -2.53 13.92 -5.46
C SER A 144 -2.68 13.45 -6.92
N GLY A 145 -3.45 12.40 -7.18
CA GLY A 145 -3.73 11.93 -8.53
C GLY A 145 -4.52 12.95 -9.37
N LEU A 146 -5.55 13.58 -8.76
CA LEU A 146 -6.33 14.62 -9.43
C LEU A 146 -5.48 15.85 -9.77
N VAL A 147 -4.57 16.24 -8.87
CA VAL A 147 -3.64 17.37 -9.10
C VAL A 147 -2.69 17.07 -10.26
N ILE A 148 -2.13 15.87 -10.32
CA ILE A 148 -1.24 15.45 -11.42
C ILE A 148 -1.97 15.54 -12.77
N SER A 149 -3.19 15.01 -12.87
CA SER A 149 -3.92 14.93 -14.13
C SER A 149 -4.61 16.25 -14.52
N PHE A 150 -5.36 16.88 -13.60
CA PHE A 150 -6.26 18.00 -13.96
C PHE A 150 -5.68 19.37 -13.67
N VAL A 151 -4.76 19.52 -12.71
CA VAL A 151 -4.16 20.83 -12.42
C VAL A 151 -2.92 21.05 -13.26
N PHE A 152 -2.05 20.05 -13.37
CA PHE A 152 -0.78 20.16 -14.06
C PHE A 152 -0.72 19.44 -15.40
N GLY A 153 -1.53 18.40 -15.62
CA GLY A 153 -1.51 17.62 -16.86
C GLY A 153 -0.21 16.86 -17.09
N TRP A 154 0.55 16.52 -16.04
CA TRP A 154 1.87 15.87 -16.19
C TRP A 154 1.79 14.44 -16.71
N ASP A 155 0.63 13.80 -16.62
CA ASP A 155 0.36 12.45 -17.14
C ASP A 155 -0.30 12.44 -18.53
N ALA A 156 -0.41 13.60 -19.20
CA ALA A 156 -0.77 13.69 -20.61
C ALA A 156 0.39 13.17 -21.50
N GLN A 157 0.05 12.60 -22.66
CA GLN A 157 1.04 11.95 -23.55
C GLN A 157 2.21 12.87 -23.91
N ASP A 158 1.92 14.11 -24.31
CA ASP A 158 2.96 15.09 -24.69
C ASP A 158 3.80 15.48 -23.47
N SER A 159 3.18 15.70 -22.31
CA SER A 159 3.87 16.02 -21.07
C SER A 159 4.80 14.89 -20.60
N ILE A 160 4.36 13.62 -20.75
CA ILE A 160 5.21 12.47 -20.45
C ILE A 160 6.41 12.42 -21.37
N ALA A 161 6.22 12.67 -22.68
CA ALA A 161 7.31 12.70 -23.66
C ALA A 161 8.33 13.80 -23.33
N ASP A 162 7.88 14.94 -22.79
CA ASP A 162 8.71 16.06 -22.34
C ASP A 162 9.34 15.82 -20.94
N GLY A 163 9.12 14.65 -20.34
CA GLY A 163 9.70 14.29 -19.03
C GLY A 163 9.01 14.92 -17.81
N ALA A 164 7.80 15.46 -17.97
CA ALA A 164 7.08 16.19 -16.91
C ALA A 164 6.80 15.39 -15.65
N LEU A 165 6.85 14.04 -15.70
CA LEU A 165 6.64 13.19 -14.52
C LEU A 165 7.70 13.39 -13.43
N SER A 166 8.89 13.94 -13.75
CA SER A 166 9.88 14.35 -12.75
C SER A 166 9.32 15.39 -11.76
N ASN A 167 8.38 16.23 -12.21
CA ASN A 167 7.73 17.24 -11.38
C ASN A 167 6.85 16.63 -10.27
N THR A 168 6.40 15.38 -10.43
CA THR A 168 5.66 14.68 -9.37
C THR A 168 6.53 14.55 -8.11
N PHE A 169 7.82 14.23 -8.27
CA PHE A 169 8.77 14.19 -7.15
C PHE A 169 9.00 15.56 -6.52
N LEU A 170 9.08 16.63 -7.33
CA LEU A 170 9.22 18.00 -6.82
C LEU A 170 7.99 18.43 -6.02
N MET A 171 6.78 18.13 -6.52
CA MET A 171 5.52 18.40 -5.80
C MET A 171 5.49 17.72 -4.44
N VAL A 172 5.79 16.42 -4.40
CA VAL A 172 5.77 15.67 -3.14
C VAL A 172 6.96 15.99 -2.24
N ALA A 173 8.08 16.45 -2.78
CA ALA A 173 9.20 17.01 -2.00
C ALA A 173 8.73 18.23 -1.19
N MET A 174 8.04 19.17 -1.84
CA MET A 174 7.47 20.34 -1.16
C MET A 174 6.43 19.93 -0.10
N ALA A 175 5.55 18.97 -0.42
CA ALA A 175 4.58 18.44 0.54
C ALA A 175 5.27 17.75 1.72
N SER A 176 6.37 17.01 1.48
CA SER A 176 7.15 16.35 2.53
C SER A 176 7.86 17.36 3.43
N LEU A 177 8.45 18.41 2.87
CA LEU A 177 9.03 19.50 3.67
C LEU A 177 7.94 20.19 4.50
N MET A 178 6.77 20.45 3.89
CA MET A 178 5.63 21.04 4.62
C MET A 178 5.19 20.15 5.79
N LEU A 179 5.01 18.84 5.56
CA LEU A 179 4.69 17.90 6.63
C LEU A 179 5.80 17.83 7.68
N GLY A 180 7.06 17.86 7.24
CA GLY A 180 8.22 17.87 8.12
C GLY A 180 8.20 19.02 9.11
N PHE A 181 8.07 20.26 8.63
CA PHE A 181 7.95 21.43 9.50
C PHE A 181 6.66 21.43 10.33
N PHE A 182 5.53 21.05 9.71
CA PHE A 182 4.25 20.97 10.41
C PHE A 182 4.28 19.97 11.58
N SER A 183 5.02 18.88 11.45
CA SER A 183 5.14 17.85 12.48
C SER A 183 5.63 18.37 13.83
N PHE A 184 6.48 19.40 13.84
CA PHE A 184 6.93 20.02 15.09
C PHE A 184 5.82 20.82 15.81
N SER A 185 4.71 21.13 15.15
CA SER A 185 3.52 21.77 15.73
C SER A 185 2.48 20.76 16.22
N LEU A 186 2.65 19.46 15.92
CA LEU A 186 1.74 18.41 16.37
C LEU A 186 1.77 18.24 17.89
N PRO A 187 0.70 17.68 18.47
CA PRO A 187 0.67 17.38 19.90
C PRO A 187 1.80 16.43 20.29
N LYS A 188 2.40 16.69 21.44
CA LYS A 188 3.52 15.88 21.96
C LYS A 188 3.10 14.43 22.14
N THR A 189 3.89 13.54 21.58
CA THR A 189 3.73 12.10 21.68
C THR A 189 5.02 11.49 22.21
N PRO A 190 5.21 11.49 23.54
CA PRO A 190 6.44 11.03 24.16
C PRO A 190 6.62 9.53 23.93
N PRO A 191 7.88 9.03 24.00
CA PRO A 191 8.17 7.61 23.92
C PRO A 191 7.45 6.85 25.04
N TYR A 192 7.07 5.61 24.76
CA TYR A 192 6.35 4.78 25.72
C TYR A 192 7.28 4.37 26.87
N GLN A 193 7.13 4.98 28.02
CA GLN A 193 8.04 4.83 29.18
C GLN A 193 8.13 3.39 29.77
N GLN A 194 7.31 2.46 29.34
CA GLN A 194 7.28 1.10 29.90
C GLN A 194 8.33 0.13 29.36
N SER A 195 9.18 0.52 28.42
CA SER A 195 10.21 -0.43 27.95
C SER A 195 11.49 -0.39 28.81
N GLN A 196 11.39 -0.74 30.09
CA GLN A 196 12.55 -1.29 30.82
C GLN A 196 13.02 -2.61 30.21
N ASN A 197 12.24 -3.21 29.34
CA ASN A 197 12.61 -4.39 28.59
C ASN A 197 13.62 -4.05 27.50
N LYS A 198 14.72 -4.78 27.44
CA LYS A 198 15.71 -4.69 26.36
C LYS A 198 15.02 -4.87 25.03
N PHE A 199 15.39 -4.04 24.04
CA PHE A 199 14.91 -4.23 22.67
C PHE A 199 15.15 -5.69 22.25
N SER A 200 14.11 -6.33 21.78
CA SER A 200 14.19 -7.68 21.21
C SER A 200 13.80 -7.62 19.75
N LEU A 201 14.75 -7.93 18.87
CA LEU A 201 14.48 -8.07 17.43
C LEU A 201 13.36 -9.10 17.18
N LYS A 202 13.29 -10.14 18.03
CA LYS A 202 12.21 -11.14 17.96
C LYS A 202 10.83 -10.52 18.16
N ASN A 203 10.69 -9.60 19.13
CA ASN A 203 9.41 -8.94 19.41
C ASN A 203 9.08 -7.93 18.30
N ALA A 204 10.06 -7.17 17.81
CA ALA A 204 9.87 -6.21 16.72
C ALA A 204 9.42 -6.86 15.42
N LEU A 205 9.90 -8.08 15.14
CA LEU A 205 9.50 -8.88 13.97
C LEU A 205 8.26 -9.75 14.20
N GLY A 206 7.57 -9.60 15.34
CA GLY A 206 6.36 -10.35 15.63
C GLY A 206 6.59 -11.84 15.93
N TRP A 207 7.79 -12.21 16.43
CA TRP A 207 8.17 -13.62 16.66
C TRP A 207 7.22 -14.39 17.57
N GLU A 208 6.59 -13.72 18.53
CA GLU A 208 5.59 -14.34 19.41
C GLU A 208 4.34 -14.80 18.62
N ALA A 209 4.03 -14.10 17.53
CA ALA A 209 2.92 -14.46 16.65
C ALA A 209 3.25 -15.63 15.71
N VAL A 210 4.52 -15.99 15.54
CA VAL A 210 4.93 -17.15 14.71
C VAL A 210 4.25 -18.45 15.19
N LYS A 211 3.94 -18.55 16.47
CA LYS A 211 3.21 -19.71 17.03
C LYS A 211 1.82 -19.87 16.42
N LEU A 212 1.21 -18.80 15.90
CA LEU A 212 -0.09 -18.87 15.20
C LEU A 212 0.01 -19.69 13.91
N LEU A 213 1.18 -19.81 13.32
CA LEU A 213 1.42 -20.64 12.12
C LEU A 213 1.28 -22.14 12.41
N ASN A 214 1.22 -22.58 13.69
CA ASN A 214 0.88 -23.94 14.05
C ASN A 214 -0.63 -24.25 13.84
N ASP A 215 -1.48 -23.22 13.80
CA ASP A 215 -2.87 -23.37 13.36
C ASP A 215 -2.89 -23.50 11.84
N ARG A 216 -3.39 -24.65 11.36
CA ARG A 216 -3.41 -24.97 9.92
C ARG A 216 -4.16 -23.92 9.10
N ASN A 217 -5.27 -23.42 9.60
CA ASN A 217 -6.09 -22.44 8.88
C ASN A 217 -5.39 -21.09 8.81
N PHE A 218 -4.76 -20.64 9.91
CA PHE A 218 -3.98 -19.42 9.91
C PHE A 218 -2.73 -19.51 9.01
N LEU A 219 -2.04 -20.65 9.00
CA LEU A 219 -0.92 -20.91 8.09
C LEU A 219 -1.36 -20.80 6.61
N LEU A 220 -2.51 -21.39 6.27
CA LEU A 220 -3.05 -21.31 4.91
C LEU A 220 -3.40 -19.85 4.51
N PHE A 221 -4.00 -19.10 5.44
CA PHE A 221 -4.26 -17.68 5.22
C PHE A 221 -2.96 -16.88 5.08
N PHE A 222 -1.96 -17.15 5.91
CA PHE A 222 -0.64 -16.51 5.86
C PHE A 222 0.05 -16.74 4.50
N ILE A 223 0.07 -17.99 4.03
CA ILE A 223 0.64 -18.34 2.70
C ILE A 223 -0.17 -17.67 1.59
N ALA A 224 -1.50 -17.71 1.65
CA ALA A 224 -2.36 -17.06 0.66
C ALA A 224 -2.14 -15.54 0.62
N SER A 225 -1.85 -14.92 1.77
CA SER A 225 -1.54 -13.49 1.87
C SER A 225 -0.21 -13.13 1.16
N ILE A 226 0.81 -13.98 1.28
CA ILE A 226 2.04 -13.81 0.50
C ILE A 226 1.75 -13.95 -1.01
N LEU A 227 1.04 -15.01 -1.39
CA LEU A 227 0.80 -15.33 -2.79
C LEU A 227 -0.08 -14.28 -3.49
N ILE A 228 -1.12 -13.75 -2.84
CA ILE A 228 -2.00 -12.74 -3.44
C ILE A 228 -1.32 -11.38 -3.61
N CYS A 229 -0.26 -11.10 -2.85
CA CYS A 229 0.54 -9.91 -3.03
C CYS A 229 1.37 -9.93 -4.33
N ILE A 230 1.59 -11.12 -4.93
CA ILE A 230 2.26 -11.21 -6.23
C ILE A 230 1.41 -10.52 -7.32
N PRO A 231 0.13 -10.88 -7.54
CA PRO A 231 -0.75 -10.10 -8.44
C PRO A 231 -0.86 -8.62 -8.04
N LEU A 232 -0.94 -8.30 -6.74
CA LEU A 232 -1.00 -6.92 -6.28
C LEU A 232 0.21 -6.10 -6.74
N ALA A 233 1.42 -6.67 -6.71
CA ALA A 233 2.63 -6.02 -7.18
C ALA A 233 2.57 -5.68 -8.67
N PHE A 234 1.98 -6.54 -9.51
CA PHE A 234 1.72 -6.24 -10.93
C PHE A 234 0.87 -4.97 -11.07
N TYR A 235 -0.18 -4.83 -10.27
CA TYR A 235 -1.01 -3.64 -10.34
C TYR A 235 -0.22 -2.37 -10.03
N TYR A 236 0.50 -2.34 -8.93
CA TYR A 236 1.27 -1.16 -8.55
C TYR A 236 2.36 -0.81 -9.58
N GLN A 237 3.03 -1.81 -10.13
CA GLN A 237 4.15 -1.59 -11.06
C GLN A 237 3.68 -1.30 -12.49
N GLN A 238 2.61 -1.96 -12.97
CA GLN A 238 2.26 -2.03 -14.37
C GLN A 238 0.99 -1.26 -14.77
N ALA A 239 0.08 -0.94 -13.82
CA ALA A 239 -1.21 -0.38 -14.19
C ALA A 239 -1.11 1.02 -14.81
N ASN A 240 -0.31 1.91 -14.24
CA ASN A 240 -0.13 3.26 -14.81
C ASN A 240 0.59 3.22 -16.18
N PRO A 241 1.75 2.55 -16.34
CA PRO A 241 2.38 2.37 -17.65
C PRO A 241 1.46 1.77 -18.71
N PHE A 242 0.63 0.79 -18.31
CA PHE A 242 -0.37 0.17 -19.19
C PHE A 242 -1.39 1.19 -19.70
N LEU A 243 -2.05 1.94 -18.78
CA LEU A 243 -3.05 2.93 -19.16
C LEU A 243 -2.45 4.06 -20.03
N VAL A 244 -1.22 4.48 -19.74
CA VAL A 244 -0.47 5.44 -20.56
C VAL A 244 -0.20 4.89 -21.95
N SER A 245 0.24 3.63 -22.06
CA SER A 245 0.52 3.00 -23.36
C SER A 245 -0.71 2.86 -24.25
N LEU A 246 -1.89 2.71 -23.64
CA LEU A 246 -3.18 2.74 -24.33
C LEU A 246 -3.63 4.17 -24.70
N LYS A 247 -2.85 5.19 -24.39
CA LYS A 247 -3.18 6.61 -24.60
C LYS A 247 -4.48 7.03 -23.90
N MET A 248 -4.73 6.46 -22.71
CA MET A 248 -5.89 6.84 -21.91
C MET A 248 -5.70 8.25 -21.35
N ASP A 249 -6.69 9.11 -21.52
CA ASP A 249 -6.70 10.45 -20.93
C ASP A 249 -6.74 10.40 -19.42
N ASN A 250 -5.93 11.22 -18.76
CA ASN A 250 -5.89 11.38 -17.30
C ASN A 250 -5.76 10.03 -16.56
N PRO A 251 -4.78 9.18 -16.88
CA PRO A 251 -4.68 7.83 -16.34
C PRO A 251 -4.54 7.82 -14.82
N THR A 252 -3.78 8.76 -14.25
CA THR A 252 -3.53 8.84 -12.81
C THR A 252 -4.80 9.23 -12.04
N ALA A 253 -5.59 10.18 -12.54
CA ALA A 253 -6.89 10.52 -11.97
C ALA A 253 -7.87 9.35 -12.05
N LYS A 254 -7.91 8.61 -13.18
CA LYS A 254 -8.76 7.44 -13.31
C LYS A 254 -8.36 6.32 -12.34
N MET A 255 -7.08 6.13 -12.09
CA MET A 255 -6.62 5.18 -11.08
C MET A 255 -7.10 5.53 -9.67
N SER A 256 -7.32 6.82 -9.36
CA SER A 256 -7.88 7.26 -8.07
C SER A 256 -9.32 6.75 -7.83
N LEU A 257 -10.06 6.35 -8.87
CA LEU A 257 -11.36 5.67 -8.73
C LEU A 257 -11.25 4.36 -7.93
N GLY A 258 -10.08 3.72 -7.96
CA GLY A 258 -9.79 2.55 -7.13
C GLY A 258 -9.89 2.86 -5.64
N GLN A 259 -9.33 3.99 -5.19
CA GLN A 259 -9.39 4.44 -3.80
C GLN A 259 -10.80 4.91 -3.40
N VAL A 260 -11.53 5.53 -4.34
CA VAL A 260 -12.95 5.86 -4.12
C VAL A 260 -13.76 4.59 -3.89
N SER A 261 -13.54 3.55 -4.69
CA SER A 261 -14.21 2.26 -4.52
C SER A 261 -13.84 1.56 -3.22
N GLU A 262 -12.57 1.68 -2.77
CA GLU A 262 -12.10 1.17 -1.48
C GLU A 262 -12.92 1.76 -0.33
N VAL A 263 -13.12 3.08 -0.29
CA VAL A 263 -13.96 3.72 0.73
C VAL A 263 -15.38 3.15 0.73
N LEU A 264 -15.97 2.96 -0.45
CA LEU A 264 -17.32 2.40 -0.59
C LEU A 264 -17.40 0.96 -0.09
N PHE A 265 -16.49 0.09 -0.53
CA PHE A 265 -16.52 -1.32 -0.17
C PHE A 265 -16.11 -1.57 1.28
N MET A 266 -15.26 -0.73 1.86
CA MET A 266 -14.98 -0.75 3.29
C MET A 266 -16.24 -0.49 4.13
N LEU A 267 -17.11 0.44 3.71
CA LEU A 267 -18.41 0.68 4.38
C LEU A 267 -19.39 -0.49 4.21
N LEU A 268 -19.30 -1.21 3.09
CA LEU A 268 -20.15 -2.38 2.82
C LEU A 268 -19.63 -3.68 3.43
N LEU A 269 -18.36 -3.73 3.81
CA LEU A 269 -17.69 -4.93 4.32
C LEU A 269 -18.42 -5.59 5.51
N PRO A 270 -18.91 -4.85 6.52
CA PRO A 270 -19.65 -5.46 7.64
C PRO A 270 -20.92 -6.20 7.19
N LEU A 271 -21.63 -5.70 6.19
CA LEU A 271 -22.83 -6.34 5.63
C LEU A 271 -22.49 -7.66 4.93
N PHE A 272 -21.40 -7.65 4.12
CA PHE A 272 -20.92 -8.86 3.47
C PHE A 272 -20.43 -9.88 4.48
N PHE A 273 -19.70 -9.45 5.49
CA PHE A 273 -19.16 -10.29 6.52
C PHE A 273 -20.27 -10.98 7.34
N ALA A 274 -21.28 -10.22 7.74
CA ALA A 274 -22.45 -10.74 8.47
C ALA A 274 -23.25 -11.76 7.64
N ARG A 275 -23.41 -11.51 6.32
CA ARG A 275 -24.23 -12.36 5.44
C ARG A 275 -23.49 -13.60 4.94
N PHE A 276 -22.23 -13.48 4.57
CA PHE A 276 -21.46 -14.53 3.88
C PHE A 276 -20.37 -15.17 4.74
N GLY A 277 -19.97 -14.51 5.83
CA GLY A 277 -18.88 -14.93 6.72
C GLY A 277 -17.50 -14.73 6.11
N LEU A 278 -16.46 -14.99 6.89
CA LEU A 278 -15.05 -14.73 6.58
C LEU A 278 -14.61 -15.38 5.25
N LYS A 279 -14.77 -16.70 5.15
CA LYS A 279 -14.24 -17.45 3.99
C LYS A 279 -14.77 -16.93 2.66
N LYS A 280 -16.10 -16.75 2.57
CA LYS A 280 -16.73 -16.29 1.32
C LYS A 280 -16.34 -14.85 0.98
N THR A 281 -16.22 -13.97 1.99
CA THR A 281 -15.78 -12.59 1.79
C THR A 281 -14.35 -12.55 1.22
N ILE A 282 -13.41 -13.29 1.80
CA ILE A 282 -12.04 -13.41 1.29
C ILE A 282 -12.03 -13.97 -0.15
N LEU A 283 -12.83 -15.01 -0.44
CA LEU A 283 -12.92 -15.59 -1.78
C LEU A 283 -13.47 -14.60 -2.81
N VAL A 284 -14.44 -13.76 -2.45
CA VAL A 284 -14.93 -12.69 -3.34
C VAL A 284 -13.81 -11.70 -3.65
N GLY A 285 -13.01 -11.29 -2.64
CA GLY A 285 -11.81 -10.46 -2.86
C GLY A 285 -10.80 -11.11 -3.81
N MET A 286 -10.50 -12.40 -3.62
CA MET A 286 -9.59 -13.13 -4.52
C MET A 286 -10.14 -13.25 -5.96
N MET A 287 -11.44 -13.53 -6.12
CA MET A 287 -12.07 -13.61 -7.44
C MET A 287 -12.08 -12.25 -8.14
N ALA A 288 -12.23 -11.16 -7.38
CA ALA A 288 -12.13 -9.81 -7.93
C ALA A 288 -10.74 -9.54 -8.55
N TRP A 289 -9.65 -10.08 -7.97
CA TRP A 289 -8.31 -10.02 -8.59
C TRP A 289 -8.28 -10.71 -9.95
N VAL A 290 -8.87 -11.90 -10.07
CA VAL A 290 -8.94 -12.65 -11.33
C VAL A 290 -9.67 -11.84 -12.38
N ILE A 291 -10.89 -11.39 -12.05
CA ILE A 291 -11.74 -10.62 -12.99
C ILE A 291 -11.06 -9.32 -13.39
N ARG A 292 -10.46 -8.61 -12.45
CA ARG A 292 -9.76 -7.34 -12.69
C ARG A 292 -8.69 -7.48 -13.77
N TYR A 293 -7.85 -8.49 -13.68
CA TYR A 293 -6.76 -8.67 -14.64
C TYR A 293 -7.24 -9.23 -15.97
N LEU A 294 -8.32 -10.02 -16.00
CA LEU A 294 -8.99 -10.37 -17.25
C LEU A 294 -9.54 -9.11 -17.94
N LEU A 295 -10.17 -8.21 -17.19
CA LEU A 295 -10.66 -6.94 -17.74
C LEU A 295 -9.53 -6.07 -18.28
N PHE A 296 -8.36 -6.04 -17.64
CA PHE A 296 -7.19 -5.34 -18.16
C PHE A 296 -6.58 -6.04 -19.39
N ALA A 297 -6.57 -7.36 -19.44
CA ALA A 297 -6.04 -8.13 -20.57
C ALA A 297 -6.85 -7.95 -21.86
N PHE A 298 -8.15 -7.67 -21.75
CA PHE A 298 -9.06 -7.56 -22.89
C PHE A 298 -9.67 -6.16 -23.08
N GLY A 299 -9.40 -5.23 -22.15
CA GLY A 299 -9.82 -3.82 -22.25
C GLY A 299 -8.91 -3.01 -23.16
N ASP A 300 -9.45 -1.95 -23.74
CA ASP A 300 -8.75 -0.96 -24.54
C ASP A 300 -9.23 0.46 -24.21
N ALA A 301 -8.59 1.48 -24.77
CA ALA A 301 -9.00 2.88 -24.58
C ALA A 301 -10.14 3.31 -25.55
N GLY A 302 -10.67 2.42 -26.37
CA GLY A 302 -11.77 2.63 -27.32
C GLY A 302 -13.08 2.04 -26.81
N GLU A 303 -13.63 1.09 -27.57
CA GLU A 303 -14.95 0.49 -27.30
C GLU A 303 -15.00 -0.28 -25.96
N HIS A 304 -13.87 -0.83 -25.49
CA HIS A 304 -13.79 -1.60 -24.25
C HIS A 304 -13.20 -0.81 -23.07
N THR A 305 -13.20 0.52 -23.13
CA THR A 305 -12.74 1.38 -22.02
C THR A 305 -13.47 1.07 -20.71
N TYR A 306 -14.73 0.69 -20.76
CA TYR A 306 -15.50 0.28 -19.57
C TYR A 306 -14.84 -0.89 -18.81
N MET A 307 -14.16 -1.82 -19.52
CA MET A 307 -13.44 -2.92 -18.87
C MET A 307 -12.30 -2.39 -17.99
N LEU A 308 -11.56 -1.40 -18.48
CA LEU A 308 -10.48 -0.76 -17.73
C LEU A 308 -11.02 -0.04 -16.48
N ILE A 309 -12.11 0.71 -16.64
CA ILE A 309 -12.74 1.43 -15.51
C ILE A 309 -13.29 0.46 -14.47
N VAL A 310 -14.01 -0.59 -14.90
CA VAL A 310 -14.50 -1.64 -13.98
C VAL A 310 -13.32 -2.34 -13.31
N GLY A 311 -12.27 -2.67 -14.05
CA GLY A 311 -11.03 -3.25 -13.51
C GLY A 311 -10.38 -2.36 -12.43
N ILE A 312 -10.38 -1.04 -12.62
CA ILE A 312 -9.91 -0.08 -11.59
C ILE A 312 -10.85 -0.08 -10.38
N LEU A 313 -12.17 -0.03 -10.58
CA LEU A 313 -13.16 -0.01 -9.50
C LEU A 313 -13.17 -1.31 -8.68
N LEU A 314 -12.79 -2.45 -9.24
CA LEU A 314 -12.64 -3.70 -8.49
C LEU A 314 -11.55 -3.61 -7.40
N HIS A 315 -10.74 -2.55 -7.39
CA HIS A 315 -9.69 -2.36 -6.38
C HIS A 315 -10.22 -2.45 -4.95
N GLY A 316 -11.33 -1.77 -4.65
CA GLY A 316 -11.90 -1.79 -3.31
C GLY A 316 -12.33 -3.19 -2.88
N ILE A 317 -12.98 -3.96 -3.77
CA ILE A 317 -13.33 -5.36 -3.45
C ILE A 317 -12.08 -6.21 -3.24
N CYS A 318 -11.08 -6.09 -4.12
CA CYS A 318 -9.82 -6.82 -4.00
C CYS A 318 -9.16 -6.56 -2.65
N TYR A 319 -9.06 -5.28 -2.29
CA TYR A 319 -8.30 -4.84 -1.13
C TYR A 319 -9.06 -5.11 0.18
N ASP A 320 -10.29 -4.61 0.28
CA ASP A 320 -11.03 -4.68 1.55
C ASP A 320 -11.47 -6.10 1.89
N PHE A 321 -11.97 -6.84 0.89
CA PHE A 321 -12.51 -8.16 1.15
C PHE A 321 -11.42 -9.22 1.40
N PHE A 322 -10.18 -8.95 0.95
CA PHE A 322 -9.05 -9.81 1.27
C PHE A 322 -8.26 -9.27 2.46
N PHE A 323 -7.67 -8.06 2.36
CA PHE A 323 -6.72 -7.57 3.35
C PHE A 323 -7.40 -7.10 4.64
N VAL A 324 -8.48 -6.32 4.56
CA VAL A 324 -9.17 -5.85 5.77
C VAL A 324 -9.84 -7.03 6.49
N SER A 325 -10.49 -7.95 5.76
CA SER A 325 -11.02 -9.19 6.34
C SER A 325 -9.93 -10.05 6.95
N GLY A 326 -8.76 -10.08 6.31
CA GLY A 326 -7.59 -10.79 6.81
C GLY A 326 -7.02 -10.19 8.09
N GLN A 327 -7.02 -8.87 8.23
CA GLN A 327 -6.63 -8.19 9.47
C GLN A 327 -7.60 -8.55 10.62
N ILE A 328 -8.90 -8.55 10.36
CA ILE A 328 -9.93 -8.96 11.32
C ILE A 328 -9.71 -10.43 11.74
N TYR A 329 -9.44 -11.31 10.78
CA TYR A 329 -9.14 -12.71 11.05
C TYR A 329 -7.88 -12.90 11.89
N THR A 330 -6.85 -12.13 11.57
CA THR A 330 -5.58 -12.13 12.31
C THR A 330 -5.78 -11.70 13.76
N ASP A 331 -6.54 -10.64 13.99
CA ASP A 331 -6.88 -10.16 15.34
C ASP A 331 -7.66 -11.23 16.14
N PHE A 332 -8.63 -11.89 15.49
CA PHE A 332 -9.40 -12.97 16.10
C PHE A 332 -8.52 -14.14 16.52
N LYS A 333 -7.58 -14.56 15.67
CA LYS A 333 -6.66 -15.69 15.98
C LYS A 333 -5.61 -15.34 17.03
N ALA A 334 -5.15 -14.11 17.03
CA ALA A 334 -4.09 -13.65 17.93
C ALA A 334 -4.58 -13.44 19.37
N GLY A 335 -5.84 -13.01 19.53
CA GLY A 335 -6.35 -12.54 20.82
C GLY A 335 -5.57 -11.29 21.31
N GLU A 336 -5.97 -10.75 22.47
CA GLU A 336 -5.45 -9.48 22.97
C GLU A 336 -3.93 -9.46 23.23
N LYS A 337 -3.33 -10.60 23.59
CA LYS A 337 -1.93 -10.65 24.05
C LYS A 337 -0.91 -10.47 22.94
N VAL A 338 -1.20 -10.96 21.71
CA VAL A 338 -0.24 -10.96 20.60
C VAL A 338 -0.77 -10.28 19.34
N LYS A 339 -1.87 -9.54 19.45
CA LYS A 339 -2.56 -8.86 18.36
C LYS A 339 -1.63 -8.00 17.49
N SER A 340 -0.89 -7.08 18.11
CA SER A 340 0.06 -6.21 17.38
C SER A 340 1.18 -7.00 16.72
N ALA A 341 1.71 -8.02 17.38
CA ALA A 341 2.74 -8.90 16.82
C ALA A 341 2.22 -9.69 15.61
N ALA A 342 0.96 -10.17 15.68
CA ALA A 342 0.32 -10.89 14.58
C ALA A 342 0.06 -9.99 13.36
N GLN A 343 -0.39 -8.76 13.57
CA GLN A 343 -0.54 -7.77 12.49
C GLN A 343 0.83 -7.42 11.85
N GLY A 344 1.88 -7.30 12.67
CA GLY A 344 3.24 -7.12 12.19
C GLY A 344 3.72 -8.29 11.34
N LEU A 345 3.41 -9.54 11.75
CA LEU A 345 3.74 -10.74 11.00
C LEU A 345 3.03 -10.79 9.63
N ILE A 346 1.74 -10.42 9.57
CA ILE A 346 0.99 -10.33 8.31
C ILE A 346 1.53 -9.19 7.42
N THR A 347 1.87 -8.05 8.01
CA THR A 347 2.49 -6.95 7.25
C THR A 347 3.84 -7.36 6.65
N LEU A 348 4.66 -8.10 7.40
CA LEU A 348 5.91 -8.67 6.89
C LEU A 348 5.66 -9.66 5.75
N ALA A 349 4.64 -10.52 5.89
CA ALA A 349 4.26 -11.48 4.86
C ALA A 349 3.79 -10.79 3.56
N THR A 350 2.95 -9.76 3.69
CA THR A 350 2.34 -9.05 2.57
C THR A 350 3.28 -8.03 1.95
N TYR A 351 3.45 -6.87 2.61
CA TYR A 351 4.27 -5.76 2.08
C TYR A 351 5.77 -6.06 2.04
N GLY A 352 6.26 -6.92 2.95
CA GLY A 352 7.65 -7.38 2.92
C GLY A 352 7.84 -8.45 1.84
N VAL A 353 7.56 -9.71 2.19
CA VAL A 353 7.93 -10.88 1.36
C VAL A 353 7.09 -10.97 0.07
N GLY A 354 5.76 -10.89 0.19
CA GLY A 354 4.86 -11.09 -0.95
C GLY A 354 5.05 -10.05 -2.05
N MET A 355 5.09 -8.76 -1.68
CA MET A 355 5.33 -7.68 -2.62
C MET A 355 6.74 -7.73 -3.22
N LEU A 356 7.77 -8.05 -2.42
CA LEU A 356 9.14 -8.19 -2.91
C LEU A 356 9.23 -9.23 -4.03
N ILE A 357 8.71 -10.43 -3.79
CA ILE A 357 8.64 -11.50 -4.81
C ILE A 357 7.81 -11.03 -6.02
N GLY A 358 6.67 -10.39 -5.75
CA GLY A 358 5.75 -9.93 -6.79
C GLY A 358 6.36 -8.90 -7.73
N PHE A 359 7.08 -7.90 -7.22
CA PHE A 359 7.76 -6.89 -8.03
C PHE A 359 8.82 -7.51 -8.95
N TRP A 360 9.63 -8.44 -8.42
CA TRP A 360 10.63 -9.13 -9.23
C TRP A 360 10.02 -10.00 -10.33
N ILE A 361 8.92 -10.72 -10.02
CA ILE A 361 8.20 -11.50 -11.02
C ILE A 361 7.58 -10.58 -12.07
N ALA A 362 6.94 -9.48 -11.66
CA ALA A 362 6.32 -8.52 -12.58
C ALA A 362 7.34 -7.89 -13.53
N GLY A 363 8.51 -7.47 -13.01
CA GLY A 363 9.58 -6.92 -13.84
C GLY A 363 10.12 -7.94 -14.85
N LYS A 364 10.38 -9.17 -14.41
CA LYS A 364 10.86 -10.24 -15.32
C LYS A 364 9.84 -10.58 -16.40
N ILE A 365 8.56 -10.61 -16.07
CA ILE A 365 7.48 -10.87 -17.04
C ILE A 365 7.40 -9.72 -18.05
N SER A 366 7.50 -8.46 -17.60
CA SER A 366 7.51 -7.31 -18.52
C SER A 366 8.69 -7.33 -19.48
N ASP A 367 9.87 -7.74 -19.02
CA ASP A 367 11.07 -7.87 -19.89
C ASP A 367 10.96 -9.07 -20.85
N THR A 368 10.15 -10.09 -20.53
CA THR A 368 10.02 -11.32 -21.32
C THR A 368 8.95 -11.21 -22.39
N PHE A 369 7.80 -10.58 -22.07
CA PHE A 369 6.66 -10.47 -22.97
C PHE A 369 6.66 -9.14 -23.71
N ILE A 370 7.52 -9.08 -24.74
CA ILE A 370 7.67 -7.93 -25.64
C ILE A 370 7.27 -8.41 -27.05
N LEU A 371 6.42 -7.61 -27.70
CA LEU A 371 6.01 -7.83 -29.09
C LEU A 371 7.18 -7.56 -30.06
N SER A 372 7.06 -8.07 -31.28
CA SER A 372 8.05 -7.80 -32.35
C SER A 372 8.23 -6.31 -32.67
N SER A 373 7.27 -5.47 -32.31
CA SER A 373 7.34 -4.00 -32.40
C SER A 373 8.20 -3.35 -31.32
N GLY A 374 8.67 -4.10 -30.31
CA GLY A 374 9.34 -3.59 -29.14
C GLY A 374 8.40 -3.11 -28.01
N ALA A 375 7.08 -3.12 -28.22
CA ALA A 375 6.09 -2.76 -27.21
C ALA A 375 5.79 -3.92 -26.23
N PRO A 376 5.41 -3.66 -24.97
CA PRO A 376 4.97 -4.71 -24.06
C PRO A 376 3.74 -5.46 -24.55
N ASP A 377 3.73 -6.78 -24.43
CA ASP A 377 2.53 -7.60 -24.62
C ASP A 377 1.63 -7.52 -23.38
N TRP A 378 0.86 -6.44 -23.30
CA TRP A 378 -0.01 -6.18 -22.15
C TRP A 378 -1.02 -7.29 -21.89
N LYS A 379 -1.47 -7.96 -22.95
CA LYS A 379 -2.42 -9.08 -22.80
C LYS A 379 -1.80 -10.20 -21.96
N MET A 380 -0.59 -10.63 -22.33
CA MET A 380 0.12 -11.68 -21.57
C MET A 380 0.53 -11.20 -20.18
N ILE A 381 1.00 -9.94 -20.05
CA ILE A 381 1.39 -9.35 -18.77
C ILE A 381 0.23 -9.35 -17.76
N TRP A 382 -1.03 -9.18 -18.23
CA TRP A 382 -2.20 -9.23 -17.35
C TRP A 382 -2.81 -10.62 -17.18
N LEU A 383 -2.75 -11.49 -18.19
CA LEU A 383 -3.25 -12.87 -18.10
C LEU A 383 -2.47 -13.69 -17.06
N ILE A 384 -1.15 -13.52 -16.98
CA ILE A 384 -0.31 -14.28 -16.05
C ILE A 384 -0.72 -14.07 -14.59
N PRO A 385 -0.79 -12.83 -14.04
CA PRO A 385 -1.25 -12.63 -12.68
C PRO A 385 -2.72 -13.00 -12.49
N SER A 386 -3.57 -12.94 -13.52
CA SER A 386 -4.95 -13.41 -13.44
C SER A 386 -5.02 -14.92 -13.21
N PHE A 387 -4.31 -15.72 -14.01
CA PHE A 387 -4.25 -17.17 -13.83
C PHE A 387 -3.60 -17.57 -12.52
N PHE A 388 -2.57 -16.85 -12.10
CA PHE A 388 -1.95 -17.08 -10.80
C PHE A 388 -2.92 -16.81 -9.65
N ALA A 389 -3.66 -15.69 -9.69
CA ALA A 389 -4.70 -15.37 -8.70
C ALA A 389 -5.81 -16.43 -8.69
N LEU A 390 -6.22 -16.94 -9.86
CA LEU A 390 -7.19 -18.04 -9.99
C LEU A 390 -6.68 -19.31 -9.31
N LEU A 391 -5.42 -19.68 -9.51
CA LEU A 391 -4.82 -20.83 -8.84
C LEU A 391 -4.86 -20.68 -7.33
N VAL A 392 -4.45 -19.51 -6.81
CA VAL A 392 -4.50 -19.22 -5.36
C VAL A 392 -5.93 -19.28 -4.84
N PHE A 393 -6.90 -18.70 -5.56
CA PHE A 393 -8.32 -18.76 -5.24
C PHE A 393 -8.83 -20.22 -5.14
N VAL A 394 -8.55 -21.06 -6.13
CA VAL A 394 -8.98 -22.46 -6.15
C VAL A 394 -8.38 -23.23 -4.96
N LEU A 395 -7.07 -23.13 -4.76
CA LEU A 395 -6.40 -23.80 -3.65
C LEU A 395 -6.95 -23.34 -2.30
N PHE A 396 -7.11 -22.03 -2.10
CA PHE A 396 -7.68 -21.48 -0.87
C PHE A 396 -9.13 -21.95 -0.65
N SER A 397 -9.95 -21.96 -1.70
CA SER A 397 -11.35 -22.38 -1.63
C SER A 397 -11.51 -23.85 -1.20
N LEU A 398 -10.61 -24.73 -1.64
CA LEU A 398 -10.63 -26.16 -1.33
C LEU A 398 -10.09 -26.47 0.07
N ILE A 399 -9.05 -25.76 0.50
CA ILE A 399 -8.27 -26.17 1.67
C ILE A 399 -8.64 -25.36 2.93
N PHE A 400 -8.93 -24.04 2.79
CA PHE A 400 -9.26 -23.19 3.92
C PHE A 400 -10.64 -23.54 4.48
N LYS A 401 -10.71 -23.81 5.79
CA LYS A 401 -11.97 -24.12 6.45
C LYS A 401 -12.67 -22.84 6.91
N ASN A 402 -14.00 -22.80 6.78
CA ASN A 402 -14.77 -21.64 7.26
C ASN A 402 -14.75 -21.60 8.79
N GLU A 403 -14.46 -20.44 9.34
CA GLU A 403 -14.51 -20.17 10.78
C GLU A 403 -15.55 -19.08 11.03
N LYS A 404 -16.36 -19.27 12.09
CA LYS A 404 -17.33 -18.27 12.52
C LYS A 404 -16.60 -17.21 13.35
N ILE A 405 -16.55 -16.00 12.85
CA ILE A 405 -16.09 -14.83 13.58
C ILE A 405 -17.33 -14.01 13.90
N SER A 406 -17.59 -13.73 15.19
CA SER A 406 -18.63 -12.81 15.61
C SER A 406 -18.04 -11.39 15.61
N TYR A 407 -18.73 -10.46 14.97
CA TYR A 407 -18.39 -9.03 15.00
C TYR A 407 -18.77 -8.37 16.34
N ASN A 408 -19.60 -9.06 17.15
CA ASN A 408 -19.98 -8.61 18.49
C ASN A 408 -18.88 -8.98 19.47
N ASN A 409 -18.38 -7.99 20.20
CA ASN A 409 -17.45 -8.11 21.33
C ASN A 409 -18.12 -8.81 22.54
N GLU A 410 -18.74 -9.95 22.36
CA GLU A 410 -19.06 -10.81 23.49
C GLU A 410 -17.81 -11.66 23.80
N PRO A 411 -17.27 -11.55 25.02
CA PRO A 411 -16.18 -12.43 25.41
C PRO A 411 -16.67 -13.88 25.27
N ASN A 412 -15.89 -14.71 24.56
CA ASN A 412 -16.14 -16.15 24.47
C ASN A 412 -16.17 -16.74 25.88
N THR A 413 -17.34 -16.80 26.47
CA THR A 413 -17.64 -17.64 27.63
C THR A 413 -17.93 -19.03 27.11
N ASN A 414 -16.92 -19.76 26.69
CA ASN A 414 -17.00 -21.21 26.57
C ASN A 414 -16.34 -21.82 27.80
N PRO A 415 -17.06 -22.72 28.50
CA PRO A 415 -16.64 -23.36 29.74
C PRO A 415 -15.42 -24.26 29.59
#